data_b51589e87b4e83f2afefb553fe4cc210
#
_entry.id   b51589e87b4e83f2afefb553fe4cc210
#
_cell.length_a   1.000
_cell.length_b   1.000
_cell.length_c   1.000
_cell.angle_alpha   90.00
_cell.angle_beta   90.00
_cell.angle_gamma   90.00
#
_symmetry.space_group_name_H-M   'P 1'
#
loop_
_entity.id
_entity.type
_entity.pdbx_description
1 polymer ?
#
loop_
_entity_poly.entity_id
_entity_poly.type
_entity_poly.pdbx_seq_one_letter_code
_entity_poly.pdbx_strand_id
1 'polypeptide(L)'
;MKKIKIKPITYIYFLFSIGIAVQIFSLILFGGNFLEKIVYDFSYFVDFFDHVRRFYLGLDNVYAEGMHACFPPLAYCMYYLISRILYKDNINKPETINTSGSGMLLICMLTAIFIMFFIFAFFRLYHGKSIASKKWMAALFVCSYPFWLAIERGNMSLLVLILLMYAMALKDSTKIWERETALLLFAMAAALKLYPAVFGLLYLISKRYKEAVRLVIYGVLFFFLPFVFFQGV
;
A
#
# COMPACT_ATOMS: atom_id res chain seq x y z
N MET A 1 3.67 14.80 44.59
CA MET A 1 3.18 13.88 43.58
C MET A 1 4.19 13.78 42.43
N LYS A 2 4.84 12.61 42.21
CA LYS A 2 5.72 12.41 41.04
C LYS A 2 4.88 12.41 39.76
N LYS A 3 5.09 13.40 38.88
CA LYS A 3 4.47 13.39 37.53
C LYS A 3 5.00 12.16 36.79
N ILE A 4 4.12 11.18 36.57
CA ILE A 4 4.43 10.00 35.75
C ILE A 4 4.56 10.49 34.30
N LYS A 5 5.82 10.59 33.82
CA LYS A 5 6.08 10.88 32.39
C LYS A 5 5.88 9.57 31.60
N ILE A 6 4.69 9.37 31.07
CA ILE A 6 4.38 8.26 30.18
C ILE A 6 5.14 8.49 28.87
N LYS A 7 5.88 7.47 28.40
CA LYS A 7 6.62 7.56 27.13
C LYS A 7 5.63 7.62 25.96
N PRO A 8 5.86 8.43 24.91
CA PRO A 8 4.96 8.53 23.75
C PRO A 8 4.58 7.17 23.14
N ILE A 9 5.53 6.24 23.11
CA ILE A 9 5.30 4.87 22.60
C ILE A 9 4.22 4.11 23.39
N THR A 10 4.09 4.37 24.69
CA THR A 10 3.07 3.74 25.55
C THR A 10 1.66 4.19 25.16
N TYR A 11 1.49 5.45 24.74
CA TYR A 11 0.22 5.94 24.21
C TYR A 11 -0.15 5.24 22.90
N ILE A 12 0.82 5.01 22.02
CA ILE A 12 0.60 4.30 20.77
C ILE A 12 0.14 2.86 21.04
N TYR A 13 0.84 2.13 21.90
CA TYR A 13 0.42 0.79 22.33
C TYR A 13 -0.99 0.78 22.88
N PHE A 14 -1.31 1.74 23.76
CA PHE A 14 -2.63 1.86 24.37
C PHE A 14 -3.73 2.09 23.35
N LEU A 15 -3.53 3.05 22.43
CA LEU A 15 -4.51 3.37 21.39
C LEU A 15 -4.76 2.19 20.43
N PHE A 16 -3.69 1.52 19.98
CA PHE A 16 -3.85 0.34 19.12
C PHE A 16 -4.53 -0.82 19.86
N SER A 17 -4.18 -1.04 21.13
CA SER A 17 -4.82 -2.10 21.95
C SER A 17 -6.30 -1.82 22.16
N ILE A 18 -6.69 -0.57 22.40
CA ILE A 18 -8.11 -0.18 22.46
C ILE A 18 -8.79 -0.44 21.12
N GLY A 19 -8.19 -0.02 20.01
CA GLY A 19 -8.75 -0.24 18.67
C GLY A 19 -9.02 -1.72 18.41
N ILE A 20 -8.06 -2.59 18.72
CA ILE A 20 -8.22 -4.05 18.58
C ILE A 20 -9.31 -4.59 19.51
N ALA A 21 -9.34 -4.14 20.76
CA ALA A 21 -10.38 -4.56 21.72
C ALA A 21 -11.78 -4.17 21.23
N VAL A 22 -11.95 -2.96 20.70
CA VAL A 22 -13.22 -2.49 20.12
C VAL A 22 -13.61 -3.36 18.91
N GLN A 23 -12.67 -3.75 18.06
CA GLN A 23 -12.94 -4.62 16.92
C GLN A 23 -13.42 -6.01 17.37
N ILE A 24 -12.70 -6.64 18.32
CA ILE A 24 -13.08 -7.94 18.86
C ILE A 24 -14.46 -7.87 19.53
N PHE A 25 -14.70 -6.83 20.33
CA PHE A 25 -15.97 -6.62 21.01
C PHE A 25 -17.13 -6.42 20.02
N SER A 26 -16.91 -5.64 18.97
CA SER A 26 -17.88 -5.43 17.89
C SER A 26 -18.19 -6.73 17.15
N LEU A 27 -17.17 -7.57 16.89
CA LEU A 27 -17.34 -8.87 16.24
C LEU A 27 -18.19 -9.81 17.10
N ILE A 28 -17.94 -9.85 18.41
CA ILE A 28 -18.68 -10.69 19.35
C ILE A 28 -20.14 -10.25 19.50
N LEU A 29 -20.37 -8.95 19.68
CA LEU A 29 -21.73 -8.43 19.96
C LEU A 29 -22.61 -8.36 18.72
N PHE A 30 -22.04 -8.01 17.58
CA PHE A 30 -22.81 -7.70 16.35
C PHE A 30 -22.59 -8.71 15.23
N GLY A 31 -21.86 -9.82 15.50
CA GLY A 31 -21.66 -10.88 14.54
C GLY A 31 -21.04 -10.43 13.21
N GLY A 32 -20.21 -9.38 13.23
CA GLY A 32 -19.65 -8.78 12.04
C GLY A 32 -20.51 -7.69 11.36
N ASN A 33 -21.81 -7.60 11.66
CA ASN A 33 -22.71 -6.62 11.03
C ASN A 33 -22.32 -5.16 11.31
N PHE A 34 -21.62 -4.89 12.41
CA PHE A 34 -21.10 -3.55 12.70
C PHE A 34 -19.92 -3.22 11.80
N LEU A 35 -19.04 -4.17 11.52
CA LEU A 35 -17.96 -4.01 10.54
C LEU A 35 -18.51 -3.84 9.13
N GLU A 36 -19.60 -4.54 8.78
CA GLU A 36 -20.34 -4.40 7.53
C GLU A 36 -20.87 -2.99 7.30
N LYS A 37 -21.33 -2.33 8.37
CA LYS A 37 -21.80 -0.94 8.31
C LYS A 37 -20.69 0.10 8.23
N ILE A 38 -19.49 -0.24 8.74
CA ILE A 38 -18.32 0.65 8.73
C ILE A 38 -17.47 0.35 7.49
N VAL A 39 -17.36 -0.92 7.12
CA VAL A 39 -16.68 -1.42 5.92
C VAL A 39 -17.77 -1.64 4.87
N TYR A 40 -17.82 -0.77 3.91
CA TYR A 40 -18.81 -0.77 2.85
C TYR A 40 -18.68 -2.03 1.99
N ASP A 41 -19.70 -2.92 2.11
CA ASP A 41 -19.89 -4.10 1.27
C ASP A 41 -18.81 -5.21 1.34
N PHE A 42 -19.24 -6.48 1.55
CA PHE A 42 -18.39 -7.68 1.65
C PHE A 42 -17.70 -8.13 0.34
N SER A 43 -17.36 -7.21 -0.54
CA SER A 43 -16.61 -7.55 -1.73
C SER A 43 -15.10 -7.43 -1.47
N TYR A 44 -14.51 -8.55 -1.03
CA TYR A 44 -13.07 -8.63 -0.79
C TYR A 44 -12.26 -8.16 -1.99
N PHE A 45 -11.26 -7.29 -1.75
CA PHE A 45 -10.40 -6.71 -2.77
C PHE A 45 -11.17 -5.96 -3.87
N VAL A 46 -12.27 -5.30 -3.50
CA VAL A 46 -13.16 -4.65 -4.46
C VAL A 46 -12.44 -3.64 -5.34
N ASP A 47 -11.63 -2.73 -4.75
CA ASP A 47 -10.92 -1.71 -5.52
C ASP A 47 -9.91 -2.36 -6.50
N PHE A 48 -9.25 -3.44 -6.05
CA PHE A 48 -8.28 -4.17 -6.86
C PHE A 48 -8.95 -4.86 -8.06
N PHE A 49 -9.98 -5.67 -7.81
CA PHE A 49 -10.64 -6.42 -8.89
C PHE A 49 -11.44 -5.52 -9.82
N ASP A 50 -11.97 -4.40 -9.32
CA ASP A 50 -12.64 -3.42 -10.18
C ASP A 50 -11.68 -2.86 -11.23
N HIS A 51 -10.47 -2.47 -10.83
CA HIS A 51 -9.46 -2.02 -11.78
C HIS A 51 -8.92 -3.14 -12.66
N VAL A 52 -8.63 -4.32 -12.10
CA VAL A 52 -8.17 -5.48 -12.88
C VAL A 52 -9.18 -5.85 -13.96
N ARG A 53 -10.47 -5.85 -13.62
CA ARG A 53 -11.58 -6.15 -14.55
C ARG A 53 -11.73 -5.10 -15.63
N ARG A 54 -11.55 -3.81 -15.31
CA ARG A 54 -11.70 -2.72 -16.30
C ARG A 54 -10.61 -2.74 -17.37
N PHE A 55 -9.40 -3.12 -17.00
CA PHE A 55 -8.23 -3.00 -17.87
C PHE A 55 -7.74 -4.32 -18.48
N TYR A 56 -8.49 -5.43 -18.34
CA TYR A 56 -8.07 -6.69 -18.92
C TYR A 56 -8.02 -6.69 -20.47
N LEU A 57 -8.81 -5.84 -21.13
CA LEU A 57 -8.82 -5.69 -22.59
C LEU A 57 -7.67 -4.82 -23.12
N GLY A 58 -7.16 -3.90 -22.31
CA GLY A 58 -6.08 -3.00 -22.71
C GLY A 58 -6.01 -1.76 -21.84
N LEU A 59 -5.10 -0.87 -22.19
CA LEU A 59 -4.92 0.44 -21.53
C LEU A 59 -5.43 1.60 -22.42
N ASP A 60 -6.31 1.29 -23.36
CA ASP A 60 -6.85 2.30 -24.28
C ASP A 60 -7.89 3.17 -23.56
N ASN A 61 -7.82 4.46 -23.77
CA ASN A 61 -8.78 5.43 -23.22
C ASN A 61 -8.96 5.38 -21.69
N VAL A 62 -7.93 4.98 -20.93
CA VAL A 62 -8.00 4.87 -19.46
C VAL A 62 -8.44 6.18 -18.80
N TYR A 63 -7.99 7.31 -19.34
CA TYR A 63 -8.30 8.66 -18.85
C TYR A 63 -9.46 9.33 -19.58
N ALA A 64 -10.18 8.62 -20.45
CA ALA A 64 -11.35 9.15 -21.12
C ALA A 64 -12.47 9.48 -20.13
N GLU A 65 -13.36 10.38 -20.56
CA GLU A 65 -14.53 10.79 -19.79
C GLU A 65 -15.39 9.56 -19.42
N GLY A 66 -15.84 9.50 -18.15
CA GLY A 66 -16.65 8.38 -17.64
C GLY A 66 -15.86 7.18 -17.11
N MET A 67 -14.53 7.09 -17.33
CA MET A 67 -13.72 5.99 -16.80
C MET A 67 -13.34 6.15 -15.33
N HIS A 68 -13.53 7.33 -14.75
CA HIS A 68 -13.22 7.65 -13.35
C HIS A 68 -11.80 7.27 -12.93
N ALA A 69 -10.82 7.46 -13.83
CA ALA A 69 -9.41 7.19 -13.55
C ALA A 69 -8.88 8.15 -12.48
N CYS A 70 -8.44 7.59 -11.35
CA CYS A 70 -7.96 8.36 -10.20
C CYS A 70 -6.51 8.07 -9.82
N PHE A 71 -5.86 7.12 -10.50
CA PHE A 71 -4.47 6.75 -10.25
C PHE A 71 -3.54 7.24 -11.36
N PRO A 72 -2.24 7.44 -11.05
CA PRO A 72 -1.22 7.65 -12.06
C PRO A 72 -1.03 6.44 -12.99
N PRO A 73 -0.43 6.64 -14.19
CA PRO A 73 -0.32 5.61 -15.23
C PRO A 73 0.36 4.32 -14.78
N LEU A 74 1.39 4.39 -13.93
CA LEU A 74 2.08 3.21 -13.43
C LEU A 74 1.15 2.24 -12.69
N ALA A 75 0.17 2.75 -11.93
CA ALA A 75 -0.80 1.93 -11.24
C ALA A 75 -1.65 1.11 -12.22
N TYR A 76 -2.11 1.74 -13.30
CA TYR A 76 -2.91 1.06 -14.33
C TYR A 76 -2.09 0.03 -15.12
N CYS A 77 -0.82 0.31 -15.41
CA CYS A 77 0.08 -0.69 -15.98
C CYS A 77 0.21 -1.92 -15.07
N MET A 78 0.30 -1.74 -13.75
CA MET A 78 0.33 -2.86 -12.81
C MET A 78 -0.98 -3.64 -12.80
N TYR A 79 -2.14 -2.99 -12.78
CA TYR A 79 -3.44 -3.65 -12.86
C TYR A 79 -3.59 -4.42 -14.17
N TYR A 80 -3.17 -3.83 -15.28
CA TYR A 80 -3.19 -4.48 -16.60
C TYR A 80 -2.32 -5.74 -16.63
N LEU A 81 -1.09 -5.68 -16.15
CA LEU A 81 -0.19 -6.84 -16.09
C LEU A 81 -0.79 -7.97 -15.24
N ILE A 82 -1.38 -7.64 -14.10
CA ILE A 82 -2.04 -8.61 -13.24
C ILE A 82 -3.27 -9.20 -13.93
N SER A 83 -4.05 -8.37 -14.63
CA SER A 83 -5.22 -8.83 -15.38
C SER A 83 -4.83 -9.84 -16.46
N ARG A 84 -3.71 -9.62 -17.18
CA ARG A 84 -3.20 -10.56 -18.19
C ARG A 84 -2.81 -11.93 -17.63
N ILE A 85 -2.39 -11.96 -16.37
CA ILE A 85 -2.08 -13.23 -15.68
C ILE A 85 -3.37 -13.94 -15.25
N LEU A 86 -4.33 -13.19 -14.68
CA LEU A 86 -5.55 -13.76 -14.11
C LEU A 86 -6.57 -14.21 -15.18
N TYR A 87 -6.69 -13.46 -16.27
CA TYR A 87 -7.69 -13.71 -17.30
C TYR A 87 -7.18 -14.50 -18.50
N LYS A 88 -5.97 -15.07 -18.43
CA LYS A 88 -5.39 -15.82 -19.54
C LYS A 88 -6.30 -16.92 -20.07
N ASP A 89 -7.07 -17.56 -19.18
CA ASP A 89 -7.90 -18.72 -19.51
C ASP A 89 -9.43 -18.50 -19.30
N ASN A 90 -9.85 -17.33 -18.78
CA ASN A 90 -11.23 -17.08 -18.36
C ASN A 90 -11.81 -15.74 -18.85
N ILE A 91 -11.69 -15.47 -20.14
CA ILE A 91 -12.14 -14.22 -20.77
C ILE A 91 -13.66 -14.00 -20.68
N ASN A 92 -14.45 -15.05 -20.44
CA ASN A 92 -15.92 -15.00 -20.62
C ASN A 92 -16.72 -14.55 -19.39
N LYS A 93 -16.14 -14.42 -18.20
CA LYS A 93 -16.87 -13.95 -16.99
C LYS A 93 -15.96 -13.16 -16.04
N PRO A 94 -15.58 -11.92 -16.38
CA PRO A 94 -14.73 -11.11 -15.51
C PRO A 94 -15.37 -10.79 -14.15
N GLU A 95 -16.71 -10.83 -14.06
CA GLU A 95 -17.45 -10.43 -12.87
C GLU A 95 -17.35 -11.42 -11.69
N THR A 96 -17.00 -12.67 -11.95
CA THR A 96 -16.96 -13.73 -10.93
C THR A 96 -15.54 -14.05 -10.43
N ILE A 97 -14.50 -13.32 -10.86
CA ILE A 97 -13.13 -13.68 -10.56
C ILE A 97 -12.78 -13.56 -9.07
N ASN A 98 -13.34 -12.57 -8.38
CA ASN A 98 -13.16 -12.37 -6.95
C ASN A 98 -13.75 -13.52 -6.10
N THR A 99 -14.76 -14.21 -6.59
CA THR A 99 -15.38 -15.37 -5.93
C THR A 99 -14.90 -16.71 -6.48
N SER A 100 -14.07 -16.70 -7.55
CA SER A 100 -13.46 -17.90 -8.10
C SER A 100 -12.35 -18.44 -7.18
N GLY A 101 -12.06 -19.75 -7.28
CA GLY A 101 -10.97 -20.36 -6.53
C GLY A 101 -9.62 -19.73 -6.82
N SER A 102 -9.33 -19.33 -8.06
CA SER A 102 -8.11 -18.61 -8.45
C SER A 102 -8.04 -17.20 -7.88
N GLY A 103 -9.16 -16.47 -7.87
CA GLY A 103 -9.25 -15.15 -7.27
C GLY A 103 -9.03 -15.19 -5.76
N MET A 104 -9.67 -16.14 -5.06
CA MET A 104 -9.47 -16.32 -3.61
C MET A 104 -8.04 -16.71 -3.28
N LEU A 105 -7.41 -17.60 -4.05
CA LEU A 105 -6.00 -17.95 -3.87
C LEU A 105 -5.11 -16.72 -4.05
N LEU A 106 -5.33 -15.91 -5.07
CA LEU A 106 -4.60 -14.67 -5.28
C LEU A 106 -4.75 -13.71 -4.11
N ILE A 107 -5.97 -13.51 -3.58
CA ILE A 107 -6.22 -12.67 -2.40
C ILE A 107 -5.40 -13.16 -1.21
N CYS A 108 -5.44 -14.47 -0.93
CA CYS A 108 -4.67 -15.05 0.17
C CYS A 108 -3.17 -14.84 -0.03
N MET A 109 -2.65 -15.08 -1.24
CA MET A 109 -1.24 -14.87 -1.57
C MET A 109 -0.81 -13.41 -1.44
N LEU A 110 -1.57 -12.48 -2.00
CA LEU A 110 -1.28 -11.05 -1.90
C LEU A 110 -1.33 -10.56 -0.45
N THR A 111 -2.31 -11.01 0.32
CA THR A 111 -2.44 -10.69 1.75
C THR A 111 -1.20 -11.18 2.52
N ALA A 112 -0.79 -12.43 2.32
CA ALA A 112 0.40 -12.97 2.96
C ALA A 112 1.68 -12.21 2.55
N ILE A 113 1.83 -11.89 1.27
CA ILE A 113 2.95 -11.11 0.74
C ILE A 113 2.97 -9.70 1.36
N PHE A 114 1.85 -9.01 1.42
CA PHE A 114 1.78 -7.66 2.01
C PHE A 114 2.11 -7.69 3.51
N ILE A 115 1.58 -8.64 4.28
CA ILE A 115 1.90 -8.79 5.70
C ILE A 115 3.41 -9.04 5.86
N MET A 116 3.97 -9.95 5.09
CA MET A 116 5.40 -10.27 5.13
C MET A 116 6.26 -9.04 4.84
N PHE A 117 6.03 -8.36 3.71
CA PHE A 117 6.81 -7.18 3.34
C PHE A 117 6.61 -6.02 4.31
N PHE A 118 5.41 -5.83 4.85
CA PHE A 118 5.16 -4.84 5.88
C PHE A 118 6.00 -5.13 7.15
N ILE A 119 6.00 -6.37 7.63
CA ILE A 119 6.78 -6.76 8.80
C ILE A 119 8.28 -6.53 8.56
N PHE A 120 8.81 -6.94 7.41
CA PHE A 120 10.22 -6.72 7.08
C PHE A 120 10.56 -5.22 6.98
N ALA A 121 9.73 -4.41 6.32
CA ALA A 121 9.91 -2.96 6.23
C ALA A 121 9.87 -2.33 7.62
N PHE A 122 8.90 -2.74 8.45
CA PHE A 122 8.76 -2.26 9.82
C PHE A 122 9.98 -2.59 10.69
N PHE A 123 10.49 -3.82 10.62
CA PHE A 123 11.67 -4.23 11.37
C PHE A 123 12.93 -3.47 10.93
N ARG A 124 13.00 -3.08 9.68
CA ARG A 124 14.13 -2.30 9.15
C ARG A 124 14.03 -0.81 9.53
N LEU A 125 12.83 -0.25 9.54
CA LEU A 125 12.58 1.15 9.87
C LEU A 125 12.60 1.40 11.38
N TYR A 126 12.04 0.50 12.18
CA TYR A 126 11.88 0.72 13.60
C TYR A 126 13.15 0.38 14.39
N HIS A 127 13.80 1.39 14.93
CA HIS A 127 15.03 1.28 15.74
C HIS A 127 14.78 1.12 17.25
N GLY A 128 13.66 0.47 17.64
CA GLY A 128 13.33 0.21 19.05
C GLY A 128 14.40 -0.62 19.76
N LYS A 129 14.51 -0.42 21.08
CA LYS A 129 15.58 -0.98 21.92
C LYS A 129 15.56 -2.50 22.06
N SER A 130 14.42 -3.17 21.88
CA SER A 130 14.31 -4.62 22.02
C SER A 130 13.55 -5.25 20.85
N ILE A 131 13.91 -6.50 20.57
CA ILE A 131 13.23 -7.30 19.54
C ILE A 131 11.77 -7.58 19.91
N ALA A 132 11.48 -7.75 21.20
CA ALA A 132 10.12 -7.92 21.70
C ALA A 132 9.25 -6.70 21.41
N SER A 133 9.77 -5.48 21.64
CA SER A 133 9.07 -4.23 21.32
C SER A 133 8.75 -4.12 19.82
N LYS A 134 9.69 -4.53 18.95
CA LYS A 134 9.47 -4.56 17.50
C LYS A 134 8.34 -5.51 17.11
N LYS A 135 8.38 -6.75 17.65
CA LYS A 135 7.35 -7.75 17.36
C LYS A 135 5.97 -7.30 17.80
N TRP A 136 5.84 -6.79 19.03
CA TRP A 136 4.58 -6.29 19.55
C TRP A 136 4.02 -5.13 18.73
N MET A 137 4.87 -4.16 18.40
CA MET A 137 4.43 -3.02 17.59
C MET A 137 4.00 -3.46 16.18
N ALA A 138 4.75 -4.34 15.53
CA ALA A 138 4.37 -4.90 14.23
C ALA A 138 3.04 -5.66 14.31
N ALA A 139 2.85 -6.49 15.34
CA ALA A 139 1.60 -7.21 15.56
C ALA A 139 0.41 -6.24 15.75
N LEU A 140 0.58 -5.19 16.57
CA LEU A 140 -0.47 -4.19 16.75
C LEU A 140 -0.85 -3.49 15.44
N PHE A 141 0.13 -3.14 14.60
CA PHE A 141 -0.16 -2.55 13.29
C PHE A 141 -0.89 -3.53 12.38
N VAL A 142 -0.41 -4.77 12.27
CA VAL A 142 -1.04 -5.81 11.44
C VAL A 142 -2.45 -6.15 11.94
N CYS A 143 -2.69 -6.15 13.24
CA CYS A 143 -4.03 -6.37 13.82
C CYS A 143 -4.92 -5.13 13.81
N SER A 144 -4.42 -3.97 13.36
CA SER A 144 -5.21 -2.72 13.38
C SER A 144 -6.27 -2.69 12.29
N TYR A 145 -7.40 -2.06 12.58
CA TYR A 145 -8.49 -1.86 11.62
C TYR A 145 -8.04 -1.18 10.31
N PRO A 146 -7.26 -0.07 10.32
CA PRO A 146 -6.82 0.55 9.07
C PRO A 146 -5.98 -0.39 8.17
N PHE A 147 -5.21 -1.30 8.77
CA PHE A 147 -4.42 -2.27 8.01
C PHE A 147 -5.31 -3.28 7.30
N TRP A 148 -6.28 -3.85 8.01
CA TRP A 148 -7.23 -4.80 7.45
C TRP A 148 -8.18 -4.17 6.44
N LEU A 149 -8.63 -2.93 6.68
CA LEU A 149 -9.41 -2.17 5.72
C LEU A 149 -8.64 -1.96 4.41
N ALA A 150 -7.34 -1.66 4.49
CA ALA A 150 -6.51 -1.50 3.30
C ALA A 150 -6.33 -2.81 2.52
N ILE A 151 -6.27 -3.95 3.21
CA ILE A 151 -6.24 -5.29 2.59
C ILE A 151 -7.60 -5.61 1.97
N GLU A 152 -8.67 -5.45 2.73
CA GLU A 152 -10.03 -5.78 2.29
C GLU A 152 -10.41 -5.00 1.03
N ARG A 153 -10.07 -3.71 0.97
CA ARG A 153 -10.28 -2.90 -0.23
C ARG A 153 -9.34 -3.30 -1.39
N GLY A 154 -8.22 -3.97 -1.11
CA GLY A 154 -7.20 -4.26 -2.13
C GLY A 154 -6.56 -3.01 -2.73
N ASN A 155 -6.58 -1.91 -1.98
CA ASN A 155 -6.10 -0.62 -2.47
C ASN A 155 -4.57 -0.58 -2.49
N MET A 156 -3.99 0.08 -3.51
CA MET A 156 -2.54 0.28 -3.62
C MET A 156 -1.89 1.03 -2.46
N SER A 157 -2.69 1.61 -1.55
CA SER A 157 -2.18 2.37 -0.39
C SER A 157 -1.25 1.54 0.49
N LEU A 158 -1.52 0.24 0.66
CA LEU A 158 -0.66 -0.64 1.45
C LEU A 158 0.68 -0.88 0.77
N LEU A 159 0.68 -1.11 -0.54
CA LEU A 159 1.91 -1.21 -1.33
C LEU A 159 2.73 0.08 -1.23
N VAL A 160 2.09 1.23 -1.41
CA VAL A 160 2.71 2.55 -1.28
C VAL A 160 3.32 2.74 0.11
N LEU A 161 2.60 2.37 1.18
CA LEU A 161 3.11 2.42 2.55
C LEU A 161 4.37 1.57 2.72
N ILE A 162 4.37 0.34 2.22
CA ILE A 162 5.53 -0.56 2.29
C ILE A 162 6.74 0.04 1.55
N LEU A 163 6.53 0.57 0.34
CA LEU A 163 7.59 1.25 -0.43
C LEU A 163 8.17 2.44 0.34
N LEU A 164 7.31 3.28 0.93
CA LEU A 164 7.73 4.43 1.74
C LEU A 164 8.52 4.00 2.99
N MET A 165 8.10 2.94 3.67
CA MET A 165 8.81 2.43 4.85
C MET A 165 10.21 1.93 4.49
N TYR A 166 10.37 1.19 3.38
CA TYR A 166 11.68 0.76 2.90
C TYR A 166 12.53 1.96 2.47
N ALA A 167 11.96 2.90 1.72
CA ALA A 167 12.65 4.12 1.31
C ALA A 167 13.16 4.91 2.53
N MET A 168 12.32 5.09 3.55
CA MET A 168 12.70 5.77 4.81
C MET A 168 13.80 5.03 5.56
N ALA A 169 13.79 3.69 5.55
CA ALA A 169 14.82 2.90 6.21
C ALA A 169 16.19 2.97 5.50
N LEU A 170 16.19 3.22 4.19
CA LEU A 170 17.40 3.19 3.35
C LEU A 170 17.98 4.58 3.06
N LYS A 171 17.18 5.65 3.16
CA LYS A 171 17.56 7.00 2.68
C LYS A 171 18.83 7.57 3.31
N ASP A 172 19.17 7.18 4.53
CA ASP A 172 20.33 7.66 5.28
C ASP A 172 21.45 6.62 5.39
N SER A 173 21.41 5.57 4.57
CA SER A 173 22.45 4.54 4.54
C SER A 173 23.81 5.09 4.10
N THR A 174 24.88 4.53 4.63
CA THR A 174 26.25 4.82 4.18
C THR A 174 26.53 4.25 2.80
N LYS A 175 25.80 3.22 2.37
CA LYS A 175 25.95 2.57 1.06
C LYS A 175 25.22 3.34 -0.03
N ILE A 176 25.94 3.70 -1.09
CA ILE A 176 25.37 4.46 -2.22
C ILE A 176 24.18 3.75 -2.85
N TRP A 177 24.29 2.45 -3.09
CA TRP A 177 23.22 1.68 -3.72
C TRP A 177 21.93 1.63 -2.89
N GLU A 178 22.03 1.60 -1.54
CA GLU A 178 20.86 1.65 -0.66
C GLU A 178 20.16 3.03 -0.74
N ARG A 179 20.95 4.12 -0.80
CA ARG A 179 20.38 5.46 -1.00
C ARG A 179 19.71 5.62 -2.38
N GLU A 180 20.33 5.07 -3.43
CA GLU A 180 19.69 5.08 -4.76
C GLU A 180 18.39 4.25 -4.76
N THR A 181 18.40 3.08 -4.13
CA THR A 181 17.18 2.29 -3.95
C THR A 181 16.10 3.09 -3.22
N ALA A 182 16.45 3.86 -2.18
CA ALA A 182 15.50 4.72 -1.49
C ALA A 182 14.86 5.75 -2.42
N LEU A 183 15.65 6.39 -3.29
CA LEU A 183 15.13 7.36 -4.28
C LEU A 183 14.17 6.69 -5.26
N LEU A 184 14.51 5.51 -5.77
CA LEU A 184 13.65 4.73 -6.68
C LEU A 184 12.34 4.32 -5.99
N LEU A 185 12.39 3.88 -4.74
CA LEU A 185 11.20 3.50 -3.97
C LEU A 185 10.28 4.70 -3.68
N PHE A 186 10.83 5.89 -3.34
CA PHE A 186 10.05 7.10 -3.19
C PHE A 186 9.41 7.52 -4.52
N ALA A 187 10.16 7.49 -5.61
CA ALA A 187 9.67 7.83 -6.94
C ALA A 187 8.56 6.87 -7.39
N MET A 188 8.75 5.56 -7.20
CA MET A 188 7.74 4.55 -7.51
C MET A 188 6.47 4.74 -6.66
N ALA A 189 6.61 5.00 -5.35
CA ALA A 189 5.48 5.29 -4.48
C ALA A 189 4.68 6.51 -4.97
N ALA A 190 5.38 7.59 -5.38
CA ALA A 190 4.76 8.79 -5.94
C ALA A 190 4.10 8.54 -7.30
N ALA A 191 4.67 7.66 -8.13
CA ALA A 191 4.10 7.27 -9.42
C ALA A 191 2.90 6.30 -9.30
N LEU A 192 2.72 5.64 -8.17
CA LEU A 192 1.52 4.84 -7.88
C LEU A 192 0.40 5.70 -7.27
N LYS A 193 0.74 6.65 -6.42
CA LYS A 193 -0.15 7.65 -5.82
C LYS A 193 0.61 8.94 -5.62
N LEU A 194 0.04 10.09 -5.95
CA LEU A 194 0.78 11.38 -5.96
C LEU A 194 1.21 11.86 -4.56
N TYR A 195 0.45 11.60 -3.51
CA TYR A 195 0.74 12.13 -2.17
C TYR A 195 2.13 11.75 -1.61
N PRO A 196 2.76 10.61 -1.92
CA PRO A 196 4.12 10.30 -1.51
C PRO A 196 5.18 11.29 -2.02
N ALA A 197 4.89 12.06 -3.07
CA ALA A 197 5.83 13.07 -3.57
C ALA A 197 6.25 14.08 -2.50
N VAL A 198 5.40 14.32 -1.48
CA VAL A 198 5.70 15.19 -0.34
C VAL A 198 6.96 14.77 0.40
N PHE A 199 7.31 13.47 0.41
CA PHE A 199 8.53 12.96 1.05
C PHE A 199 9.81 13.45 0.36
N GLY A 200 9.72 13.95 -0.88
CA GLY A 200 10.84 14.61 -1.57
C GLY A 200 11.34 15.85 -0.81
N LEU A 201 10.46 16.53 -0.05
CA LEU A 201 10.84 17.67 0.79
C LEU A 201 11.89 17.30 1.85
N LEU A 202 11.97 16.04 2.28
CA LEU A 202 12.99 15.58 3.24
C LEU A 202 14.40 15.79 2.70
N TYR A 203 14.61 15.61 1.40
CA TYR A 203 15.92 15.84 0.77
C TYR A 203 16.25 17.33 0.65
N LEU A 204 15.26 18.19 0.41
CA LEU A 204 15.43 19.65 0.37
C LEU A 204 15.74 20.20 1.76
N ILE A 205 14.99 19.80 2.79
CA ILE A 205 15.19 20.20 4.18
C ILE A 205 16.58 19.76 4.66
N SER A 206 17.03 18.55 4.26
CA SER A 206 18.34 18.01 4.57
C SER A 206 19.47 18.60 3.70
N LYS A 207 19.18 19.56 2.82
CA LYS A 207 20.13 20.20 1.86
C LYS A 207 20.82 19.19 0.92
N ARG A 208 20.17 18.04 0.66
CA ARG A 208 20.67 16.97 -0.22
C ARG A 208 20.17 17.21 -1.65
N TYR A 209 20.49 18.35 -2.23
CA TYR A 209 19.95 18.82 -3.50
C TYR A 209 20.22 17.87 -4.69
N LYS A 210 21.41 17.24 -4.75
CA LYS A 210 21.73 16.27 -5.81
C LYS A 210 20.80 15.06 -5.79
N GLU A 211 20.44 14.60 -4.61
CA GLU A 211 19.49 13.47 -4.46
C GLU A 211 18.05 13.93 -4.71
N ALA A 212 17.69 15.14 -4.29
CA ALA A 212 16.39 15.71 -4.61
C ALA A 212 16.17 15.81 -6.13
N VAL A 213 17.17 16.29 -6.90
CA VAL A 213 17.09 16.34 -8.36
C VAL A 213 16.95 14.94 -8.96
N ARG A 214 17.72 13.96 -8.52
CA ARG A 214 17.58 12.57 -8.99
C ARG A 214 16.22 11.98 -8.68
N LEU A 215 15.68 12.25 -7.46
CA LEU A 215 14.36 11.82 -7.08
C LEU A 215 13.29 12.38 -8.03
N VAL A 216 13.39 13.66 -8.40
CA VAL A 216 12.49 14.29 -9.37
C VAL A 216 12.62 13.61 -10.74
N ILE A 217 13.86 13.37 -11.21
CA ILE A 217 14.09 12.66 -12.48
C ILE A 217 13.44 11.28 -12.47
N TYR A 218 13.66 10.49 -11.41
CA TYR A 218 13.04 9.15 -11.28
C TYR A 218 11.52 9.25 -11.19
N GLY A 219 10.99 10.23 -10.46
CA GLY A 219 9.55 10.48 -10.37
C GLY A 219 8.92 10.77 -11.73
N VAL A 220 9.55 11.66 -12.51
CA VAL A 220 9.12 11.99 -13.88
C VAL A 220 9.19 10.74 -14.77
N LEU A 221 10.27 9.97 -14.71
CA LEU A 221 10.39 8.75 -15.50
C LEU A 221 9.30 7.73 -15.14
N PHE A 222 9.11 7.41 -13.87
CA PHE A 222 8.08 6.46 -13.45
C PHE A 222 6.64 6.95 -13.72
N PHE A 223 6.43 8.26 -13.77
CA PHE A 223 5.12 8.82 -14.08
C PHE A 223 4.82 8.80 -15.59
N PHE A 224 5.79 9.23 -16.42
CA PHE A 224 5.54 9.41 -17.86
C PHE A 224 5.89 8.19 -18.72
N LEU A 225 6.90 7.39 -18.34
CA LEU A 225 7.28 6.21 -19.12
C LEU A 225 6.12 5.22 -19.32
N PRO A 226 5.25 4.97 -18.34
CA PRO A 226 4.11 4.08 -18.52
C PRO A 226 3.14 4.50 -19.63
N PHE A 227 3.06 5.80 -19.99
CA PHE A 227 2.19 6.25 -21.07
C PHE A 227 2.53 5.65 -22.44
N VAL A 228 3.75 5.12 -22.61
CA VAL A 228 4.13 4.39 -23.84
C VAL A 228 3.21 3.18 -24.09
N PHE A 229 2.59 2.64 -23.04
CA PHE A 229 1.68 1.50 -23.13
C PHE A 229 0.21 1.90 -23.32
N PHE A 230 -0.10 3.20 -23.31
CA PHE A 230 -1.46 3.72 -23.43
C PHE A 230 -1.72 4.16 -24.89
N GLN A 231 -2.92 3.86 -25.39
CA GLN A 231 -3.40 4.34 -26.67
C GLN A 231 -4.64 5.21 -26.43
N GLY A 232 -4.77 6.30 -27.20
CA GLY A 232 -5.95 7.16 -27.11
C GLY A 232 -6.03 8.01 -25.84
N VAL A 233 -4.90 8.60 -25.40
CA VAL A 233 -4.87 9.55 -24.27
C VAL A 233 -5.27 10.93 -24.72
#